data_cf54b67aaeed70145bdb43a2f8b09f56
#
_entry.id   cf54b67aaeed70145bdb43a2f8b09f56
#
_cell.length_a   1.000
_cell.length_b   1.000
_cell.length_c   1.000
_cell.angle_alpha   90.00
_cell.angle_beta   90.00
_cell.angle_gamma   90.00
#
_symmetry.space_group_name_H-M   'P 1'
#
loop_
_entity.id
_entity.type
_entity.pdbx_description
1 polymer ?
#
loop_
_entity_poly.entity_id
_entity_poly.type
_entity_poly.pdbx_seq_one_letter_code
_entity_poly.pdbx_strand_id
1 'polypeptide(L)'
;MPQTLWVVGMSYVVGILIAIPIGIYSAYKQYSVFDQVGTFVTMIGYSVPPFFTGVFVIVIFSVQLGWLPSIYDTTHTVVDWETFKTQLKQMVMPVMVLALQTTAMINRFMRATMLDNLNQDYVRTARAKGLSEWTVVMIHVLRNSMIPVITVIALNVPAIFGGAIITEQVFKVNGIG
;
A
#
# COMPACT_ATOMS: atom_id res chain seq x y z
N MET A 1 -1.00 -20.16 -9.69
CA MET A 1 -0.95 -19.89 -8.24
C MET A 1 0.33 -19.19 -7.77
N PRO A 2 1.57 -19.66 -7.99
CA PRO A 2 2.73 -18.98 -7.42
C PRO A 2 2.87 -17.52 -7.82
N GLN A 3 2.60 -17.17 -9.08
CA GLN A 3 2.77 -15.82 -9.61
C GLN A 3 1.77 -14.81 -9.02
N THR A 4 0.50 -15.19 -8.87
CA THR A 4 -0.51 -14.36 -8.17
C THR A 4 -0.06 -14.04 -6.75
N LEU A 5 0.36 -15.06 -6.00
CA LEU A 5 0.79 -14.86 -4.61
C LEU A 5 2.02 -13.93 -4.52
N TRP A 6 2.95 -14.03 -5.46
CA TRP A 6 4.09 -13.12 -5.53
C TRP A 6 3.65 -11.69 -5.84
N VAL A 7 2.88 -11.47 -6.89
CA VAL A 7 2.48 -10.12 -7.32
C VAL A 7 1.51 -9.49 -6.33
N VAL A 8 0.40 -10.19 -6.01
CA VAL A 8 -0.64 -9.64 -5.13
C VAL A 8 -0.15 -9.60 -3.68
N GLY A 9 0.55 -10.63 -3.22
CA GLY A 9 1.12 -10.66 -1.87
C GLY A 9 2.17 -9.57 -1.65
N MET A 10 3.11 -9.39 -2.59
CA MET A 10 4.09 -8.31 -2.54
C MET A 10 3.44 -6.94 -2.58
N SER A 11 2.43 -6.73 -3.43
CA SER A 11 1.72 -5.47 -3.50
C SER A 11 1.02 -5.13 -2.18
N TYR A 12 0.48 -6.15 -1.52
CA TYR A 12 -0.17 -6.01 -0.23
C TYR A 12 0.82 -5.60 0.87
N VAL A 13 1.98 -6.28 0.93
CA VAL A 13 3.05 -5.93 1.89
C VAL A 13 3.58 -4.53 1.63
N VAL A 14 3.91 -4.20 0.38
CA VAL A 14 4.40 -2.87 0.00
C VAL A 14 3.37 -1.80 0.33
N GLY A 15 2.09 -2.04 0.01
CA GLY A 15 1.00 -1.13 0.32
C GLY A 15 0.88 -0.83 1.82
N ILE A 16 0.96 -1.86 2.67
CA ILE A 16 0.93 -1.72 4.14
C ILE A 16 2.13 -0.91 4.63
N LEU A 17 3.34 -1.26 4.18
CA LEU A 17 4.58 -0.60 4.60
C LEU A 17 4.60 0.89 4.26
N ILE A 18 3.98 1.28 3.17
CA ILE A 18 3.85 2.68 2.76
C ILE A 18 2.69 3.38 3.50
N ALA A 19 1.53 2.71 3.61
CA ALA A 19 0.32 3.29 4.16
C ALA A 19 0.44 3.66 5.65
N ILE A 20 1.03 2.77 6.46
CA ILE A 20 1.11 2.97 7.91
C ILE A 20 1.91 4.23 8.27
N PRO A 21 3.16 4.42 7.82
CA PRO A 21 3.93 5.62 8.14
C PRO A 21 3.27 6.92 7.63
N ILE A 22 2.72 6.88 6.40
CA ILE A 22 2.04 8.03 5.83
C ILE A 22 0.80 8.38 6.67
N GLY A 23 -0.02 7.39 7.04
CA GLY A 23 -1.23 7.60 7.84
C GLY A 23 -0.93 8.14 9.24
N ILE A 24 0.12 7.64 9.90
CA ILE A 24 0.58 8.14 11.21
C ILE A 24 0.99 9.60 11.11
N TYR A 25 1.86 9.93 10.15
CA TYR A 25 2.38 11.28 9.98
C TYR A 25 1.28 12.28 9.55
N SER A 26 0.39 11.85 8.67
CA SER A 26 -0.77 12.62 8.21
C SER A 26 -1.72 12.98 9.37
N ALA A 27 -1.97 12.03 10.27
CA ALA A 27 -2.79 12.25 11.45
C ALA A 27 -2.09 13.18 12.47
N TYR A 28 -0.79 12.96 12.72
CA TYR A 28 0.00 13.76 13.63
C TYR A 28 0.13 15.22 13.19
N LYS A 29 0.32 15.46 11.90
CA LYS A 29 0.38 16.80 11.27
C LYS A 29 -0.91 17.13 10.50
N GLN A 30 -2.04 16.94 11.17
CA GLN A 30 -3.35 17.21 10.59
C GLN A 30 -3.44 18.62 9.99
N TYR A 31 -4.08 18.72 8.83
CA TYR A 31 -4.22 19.95 8.03
C TYR A 31 -2.93 20.53 7.45
N SER A 32 -1.79 19.88 7.63
CA SER A 32 -0.55 20.27 6.95
C SER A 32 -0.65 20.03 5.43
N VAL A 33 0.24 20.66 4.67
CA VAL A 33 0.36 20.42 3.22
C VAL A 33 0.56 18.93 2.93
N PHE A 34 1.37 18.23 3.74
CA PHE A 34 1.58 16.79 3.62
C PHE A 34 0.27 16.00 3.78
N ASP A 35 -0.52 16.33 4.79
CA ASP A 35 -1.81 15.67 5.04
C ASP A 35 -2.80 15.92 3.89
N GLN A 36 -2.88 17.14 3.39
CA GLN A 36 -3.76 17.49 2.27
C GLN A 36 -3.34 16.78 0.97
N VAL A 37 -2.06 16.84 0.63
CA VAL A 37 -1.52 16.15 -0.56
C VAL A 37 -1.67 14.64 -0.43
N GLY A 38 -1.33 14.06 0.73
CA GLY A 38 -1.49 12.64 1.01
C GLY A 38 -2.93 12.18 0.88
N THR A 39 -3.88 12.95 1.43
CA THR A 39 -5.31 12.67 1.31
C THR A 39 -5.76 12.76 -0.16
N PHE A 40 -5.34 13.77 -0.90
CA PHE A 40 -5.67 13.94 -2.31
C PHE A 40 -5.14 12.77 -3.17
N VAL A 41 -3.87 12.39 -2.98
CA VAL A 41 -3.26 11.26 -3.69
C VAL A 41 -3.98 9.94 -3.38
N THR A 42 -4.34 9.71 -2.10
CA THR A 42 -5.08 8.50 -1.72
C THR A 42 -6.49 8.49 -2.28
N MET A 43 -7.16 9.64 -2.37
CA MET A 43 -8.48 9.74 -3.03
C MET A 43 -8.39 9.38 -4.52
N ILE A 44 -7.39 9.90 -5.23
CA ILE A 44 -7.14 9.52 -6.63
C ILE A 44 -6.86 8.02 -6.74
N GLY A 45 -5.94 7.50 -5.91
CA GLY A 45 -5.55 6.09 -5.93
C GLY A 45 -6.72 5.14 -5.67
N TYR A 46 -7.69 5.54 -4.88
CA TYR A 46 -8.90 4.75 -4.61
C TYR A 46 -9.97 4.90 -5.71
N SER A 47 -10.08 6.09 -6.32
CA SER A 47 -11.13 6.40 -7.30
C SER A 47 -10.80 5.90 -8.72
N VAL A 48 -9.51 5.82 -9.06
CA VAL A 48 -9.09 5.38 -10.40
C VAL A 48 -9.10 3.86 -10.49
N PRO A 49 -9.83 3.27 -11.46
CA PRO A 49 -9.85 1.82 -11.63
C PRO A 49 -8.45 1.25 -11.91
N PRO A 50 -8.10 0.05 -11.38
CA PRO A 50 -6.76 -0.55 -11.50
C PRO A 50 -6.29 -0.73 -12.94
N PHE A 51 -7.20 -1.08 -13.85
CA PHE A 51 -6.84 -1.28 -15.26
C PHE A 51 -6.38 0.02 -15.91
N PHE A 52 -7.02 1.14 -15.58
CA PHE A 52 -6.65 2.45 -16.09
C PHE A 52 -5.27 2.86 -15.59
N THR A 53 -5.03 2.71 -14.29
CA THR A 53 -3.70 2.94 -13.68
C THR A 53 -2.65 2.01 -14.30
N GLY A 54 -3.01 0.74 -14.55
CA GLY A 54 -2.11 -0.23 -15.19
C GLY A 54 -1.68 0.17 -16.58
N VAL A 55 -2.64 0.54 -17.44
CA VAL A 55 -2.34 1.02 -18.80
C VAL A 55 -1.49 2.30 -18.75
N PHE A 56 -1.83 3.24 -17.88
CA PHE A 56 -1.09 4.50 -17.73
C PHE A 56 0.38 4.26 -17.32
N VAL A 57 0.60 3.37 -16.37
CA VAL A 57 1.95 2.99 -15.91
C VAL A 57 2.74 2.30 -17.03
N ILE A 58 2.11 1.40 -17.82
CA ILE A 58 2.75 0.76 -18.97
C ILE A 58 3.16 1.82 -20.01
N VAL A 59 2.27 2.74 -20.35
CA VAL A 59 2.57 3.79 -21.34
C VAL A 59 3.75 4.63 -20.91
N ILE A 60 3.82 5.05 -19.65
CA ILE A 60 4.91 5.89 -19.16
C ILE A 60 6.21 5.08 -19.02
N PHE A 61 6.21 4.01 -18.23
CA PHE A 61 7.45 3.35 -17.81
C PHE A 61 7.98 2.34 -18.83
N SER A 62 7.12 1.78 -19.67
CA SER A 62 7.53 0.81 -20.67
C SER A 62 7.65 1.44 -22.07
N VAL A 63 6.61 2.16 -22.54
CA VAL A 63 6.60 2.66 -23.92
C VAL A 63 7.42 3.94 -24.05
N GLN A 64 7.23 4.93 -23.18
CA GLN A 64 7.93 6.23 -23.29
C GLN A 64 9.35 6.19 -22.72
N LEU A 65 9.52 5.62 -21.55
CA LEU A 65 10.81 5.61 -20.84
C LEU A 65 11.65 4.35 -21.14
N GLY A 66 11.03 3.24 -21.56
CA GLY A 66 11.73 1.98 -21.82
C GLY A 66 12.41 1.35 -20.59
N TRP A 67 11.98 1.74 -19.37
CA TRP A 67 12.65 1.30 -18.14
C TRP A 67 12.21 -0.08 -17.67
N LEU A 68 10.94 -0.42 -17.89
CA LEU A 68 10.30 -1.63 -17.37
C LEU A 68 9.62 -2.42 -18.50
N PRO A 69 9.60 -3.76 -18.43
CA PRO A 69 8.93 -4.59 -19.43
C PRO A 69 7.41 -4.44 -19.31
N SER A 70 6.72 -4.28 -20.47
CA SER A 70 5.27 -4.10 -20.53
C SER A 70 4.48 -5.37 -20.19
N ILE A 71 5.07 -6.54 -20.37
CA ILE A 71 4.45 -7.85 -20.21
C ILE A 71 5.29 -8.67 -19.23
N TYR A 72 4.61 -9.39 -18.34
CA TYR A 72 5.22 -10.34 -17.43
C TYR A 72 5.55 -11.63 -18.17
N ASP A 73 6.82 -12.04 -18.16
CA ASP A 73 7.24 -13.32 -18.74
C ASP A 73 6.93 -14.45 -17.76
N THR A 74 5.89 -15.21 -18.09
CA THR A 74 5.40 -16.32 -17.27
C THR A 74 6.26 -17.58 -17.39
N THR A 75 7.16 -17.62 -18.38
CA THR A 75 8.09 -18.75 -18.60
C THR A 75 9.40 -18.56 -17.86
N HIS A 76 9.62 -17.35 -17.33
CA HIS A 76 10.83 -17.02 -16.60
C HIS A 76 10.97 -17.84 -15.31
N THR A 77 12.11 -18.48 -15.14
CA THR A 77 12.43 -19.25 -13.93
C THR A 77 13.60 -18.59 -13.19
N VAL A 78 13.45 -18.47 -11.88
CA VAL A 78 14.50 -17.90 -11.03
C VAL A 78 15.47 -19.02 -10.64
N VAL A 79 16.69 -18.96 -11.18
CA VAL A 79 17.74 -19.94 -10.92
C VAL A 79 18.96 -19.30 -10.24
N ASP A 80 19.23 -18.03 -10.55
CA ASP A 80 20.37 -17.27 -10.04
C ASP A 80 19.99 -15.83 -9.69
N TRP A 81 20.97 -15.04 -9.23
CA TRP A 81 20.77 -13.64 -8.85
C TRP A 81 20.33 -12.73 -10.01
N GLU A 82 20.81 -12.99 -11.22
CA GLU A 82 20.44 -12.18 -12.39
C GLU A 82 18.99 -12.46 -12.82
N THR A 83 18.57 -13.71 -12.81
CA THR A 83 17.18 -14.09 -13.09
C THR A 83 16.23 -13.57 -11.99
N PHE A 84 16.67 -13.54 -10.74
CA PHE A 84 15.91 -12.91 -9.65
C PHE A 84 15.71 -11.40 -9.85
N LYS A 85 16.74 -10.68 -10.25
CA LYS A 85 16.62 -9.22 -10.58
C LYS A 85 15.63 -9.00 -11.74
N THR A 86 15.70 -9.85 -12.76
CA THR A 86 14.75 -9.79 -13.89
C THR A 86 13.32 -10.02 -13.43
N GLN A 87 13.10 -10.99 -12.54
CA GLN A 87 11.82 -11.26 -11.93
C GLN A 87 11.29 -10.04 -11.17
N LEU A 88 12.12 -9.44 -10.31
CA LEU A 88 11.75 -8.23 -9.58
C LEU A 88 11.37 -7.09 -10.53
N LYS A 89 12.15 -6.89 -11.60
CA LYS A 89 11.91 -5.83 -12.59
C LYS A 89 10.56 -5.98 -13.29
N GLN A 90 10.16 -7.21 -13.61
CA GLN A 90 8.84 -7.51 -14.19
C GLN A 90 7.69 -7.26 -13.21
N MET A 91 7.92 -7.47 -11.92
CA MET A 91 6.91 -7.30 -10.89
C MET A 91 6.64 -5.84 -10.51
N VAL A 92 7.58 -4.91 -10.80
CA VAL A 92 7.48 -3.51 -10.34
C VAL A 92 6.15 -2.86 -10.73
N MET A 93 5.76 -2.89 -12.00
CA MET A 93 4.56 -2.22 -12.47
C MET A 93 3.26 -2.84 -11.90
N PRO A 94 3.01 -4.15 -12.00
CA PRO A 94 1.81 -4.73 -11.40
C PRO A 94 1.75 -4.55 -9.88
N VAL A 95 2.90 -4.64 -9.19
CA VAL A 95 2.97 -4.40 -7.75
C VAL A 95 2.65 -2.93 -7.42
N MET A 96 3.19 -1.96 -8.17
CA MET A 96 2.90 -0.54 -7.97
C MET A 96 1.40 -0.23 -8.10
N VAL A 97 0.74 -0.77 -9.12
CA VAL A 97 -0.69 -0.53 -9.37
C VAL A 97 -1.55 -1.06 -8.23
N LEU A 98 -1.31 -2.30 -7.80
CA LEU A 98 -2.08 -2.91 -6.70
C LEU A 98 -1.71 -2.32 -5.34
N ALA A 99 -0.43 -2.01 -5.10
CA ALA A 99 0.03 -1.39 -3.87
C ALA A 99 -0.57 0.01 -3.69
N LEU A 100 -0.77 0.77 -4.76
CA LEU A 100 -1.41 2.09 -4.69
C LEU A 100 -2.81 2.01 -4.08
N GLN A 101 -3.63 1.05 -4.49
CA GLN A 101 -4.97 0.86 -3.94
C GLN A 101 -4.96 0.40 -2.48
N THR A 102 -4.09 -0.57 -2.17
CA THR A 102 -3.90 -1.03 -0.79
C THR A 102 -3.44 0.11 0.12
N THR A 103 -2.46 0.90 -0.37
CA THR A 103 -1.97 2.09 0.34
C THR A 103 -3.09 3.09 0.59
N ALA A 104 -3.88 3.41 -0.44
CA ALA A 104 -4.98 4.36 -0.34
C ALA A 104 -6.01 3.95 0.71
N MET A 105 -6.40 2.67 0.71
CA MET A 105 -7.35 2.13 1.67
C MET A 105 -6.80 2.15 3.09
N ILE A 106 -5.63 1.55 3.32
CA ILE A 106 -5.06 1.39 4.66
C ILE A 106 -4.64 2.73 5.24
N ASN A 107 -4.06 3.64 4.44
CA ASN A 107 -3.71 4.99 4.88
C ASN A 107 -4.92 5.75 5.43
N ARG A 108 -6.07 5.67 4.75
CA ARG A 108 -7.30 6.31 5.20
C ARG A 108 -7.78 5.75 6.55
N PHE A 109 -7.73 4.42 6.73
CA PHE A 109 -8.07 3.78 8.00
C PHE A 109 -7.06 4.18 9.10
N MET A 110 -5.77 4.12 8.81
CA MET A 110 -4.72 4.48 9.77
C MET A 110 -4.86 5.93 10.24
N ARG A 111 -5.05 6.86 9.29
CA ARG A 111 -5.27 8.26 9.60
C ARG A 111 -6.51 8.49 10.46
N ALA A 112 -7.64 7.88 10.11
CA ALA A 112 -8.89 8.03 10.86
C ALA A 112 -8.75 7.51 12.30
N THR A 113 -8.24 6.30 12.48
CA THR A 113 -8.08 5.70 13.81
C THR A 113 -7.07 6.44 14.67
N MET A 114 -6.00 7.01 14.08
CA MET A 114 -5.06 7.87 14.79
C MET A 114 -5.73 9.15 15.28
N LEU A 115 -6.52 9.82 14.43
CA LEU A 115 -7.24 11.04 14.81
C LEU A 115 -8.24 10.79 15.92
N ASP A 116 -8.99 9.69 15.85
CA ASP A 116 -9.93 9.31 16.90
C ASP A 116 -9.22 9.08 18.23
N ASN A 117 -8.08 8.39 18.22
CA ASN A 117 -7.30 8.11 19.42
C ASN A 117 -6.56 9.33 19.97
N LEU A 118 -6.09 10.25 19.14
CA LEU A 118 -5.41 11.48 19.57
C LEU A 118 -6.30 12.36 20.46
N ASN A 119 -7.62 12.26 20.33
CA ASN A 119 -8.60 13.04 21.08
C ASN A 119 -9.09 12.36 22.37
N GLN A 120 -8.63 11.16 22.69
CA GLN A 120 -9.05 10.39 23.85
C GLN A 120 -8.47 10.90 25.19
N ASP A 121 -9.18 10.67 26.29
CA ASP A 121 -8.80 11.17 27.63
C ASP A 121 -7.50 10.54 28.13
N TYR A 122 -7.16 9.31 27.76
CA TYR A 122 -5.87 8.71 28.13
C TYR A 122 -4.68 9.44 27.51
N VAL A 123 -4.86 10.06 26.32
CA VAL A 123 -3.84 10.89 25.68
C VAL A 123 -3.65 12.20 26.44
N ARG A 124 -4.75 12.84 26.84
CA ARG A 124 -4.70 14.04 27.68
C ARG A 124 -3.99 13.76 29.02
N THR A 125 -4.30 12.60 29.62
CA THR A 125 -3.66 12.16 30.86
C THR A 125 -2.16 11.90 30.66
N ALA A 126 -1.74 11.28 29.54
CA ALA A 126 -0.34 11.05 29.25
C ALA A 126 0.44 12.36 29.07
N ARG A 127 -0.15 13.35 28.38
CA ARG A 127 0.43 14.69 28.24
C ARG A 127 0.52 15.42 29.57
N ALA A 128 -0.54 15.35 30.41
CA ALA A 128 -0.55 15.95 31.73
C ALA A 128 0.53 15.35 32.67
N LYS A 129 0.94 14.11 32.48
CA LYS A 129 2.06 13.46 33.17
C LYS A 129 3.44 13.90 32.67
N GLY A 130 3.51 14.80 31.68
CA GLY A 130 4.77 15.32 31.14
C GLY A 130 5.49 14.40 30.17
N LEU A 131 4.80 13.38 29.62
CA LEU A 131 5.40 12.52 28.59
C LEU A 131 5.67 13.31 27.32
N SER A 132 6.78 13.01 26.63
CA SER A 132 7.11 13.61 25.35
C SER A 132 6.04 13.29 24.30
N GLU A 133 5.78 14.23 23.37
CA GLU A 133 4.77 14.05 22.33
C GLU A 133 5.07 12.80 21.45
N TRP A 134 6.34 12.52 21.20
CA TRP A 134 6.76 11.30 20.51
C TRP A 134 6.30 10.03 21.25
N THR A 135 6.52 9.97 22.57
CA THR A 135 6.10 8.84 23.42
C THR A 135 4.56 8.72 23.40
N VAL A 136 3.86 9.83 23.54
CA VAL A 136 2.40 9.84 23.50
C VAL A 136 1.88 9.27 22.18
N VAL A 137 2.39 9.77 21.04
CA VAL A 137 1.93 9.34 19.72
C VAL A 137 2.33 7.90 19.39
N MET A 138 3.61 7.55 19.56
CA MET A 138 4.12 6.26 19.09
C MET A 138 3.83 5.10 20.02
N ILE A 139 3.65 5.34 21.31
CA ILE A 139 3.38 4.27 22.28
C ILE A 139 1.91 4.21 22.64
N HIS A 140 1.30 5.33 22.99
CA HIS A 140 -0.08 5.31 23.50
C HIS A 140 -1.11 5.38 22.39
N VAL A 141 -0.98 6.33 21.44
CA VAL A 141 -1.96 6.50 20.37
C VAL A 141 -1.84 5.40 19.31
N LEU A 142 -0.63 5.18 18.78
CA LEU A 142 -0.40 4.21 17.70
C LEU A 142 -0.83 2.79 18.12
N ARG A 143 -0.47 2.36 19.31
CA ARG A 143 -0.82 1.02 19.81
C ARG A 143 -2.33 0.76 19.75
N ASN A 144 -3.14 1.71 20.19
CA ASN A 144 -4.60 1.56 20.17
C ASN A 144 -5.17 1.71 18.75
N SER A 145 -4.59 2.60 17.95
CA SER A 145 -5.01 2.83 16.57
C SER A 145 -4.71 1.65 15.65
N MET A 146 -3.69 0.85 15.96
CA MET A 146 -3.35 -0.34 15.18
C MET A 146 -4.39 -1.47 15.29
N ILE A 147 -5.18 -1.54 16.35
CA ILE A 147 -6.14 -2.63 16.55
C ILE A 147 -7.15 -2.73 15.38
N PRO A 148 -7.92 -1.69 15.05
CA PRO A 148 -8.82 -1.75 13.91
C PRO A 148 -8.08 -1.84 12.55
N VAL A 149 -6.89 -1.25 12.44
CA VAL A 149 -6.07 -1.33 11.22
C VAL A 149 -5.60 -2.76 10.95
N ILE A 150 -5.10 -3.46 11.96
CA ILE A 150 -4.71 -4.89 11.85
C ILE A 150 -5.93 -5.74 11.47
N THR A 151 -7.10 -5.45 12.04
CA THR A 151 -8.33 -6.15 11.70
C THR A 151 -8.66 -5.98 10.21
N VAL A 152 -8.60 -4.76 9.69
CA VAL A 152 -8.84 -4.50 8.26
C VAL A 152 -7.78 -5.20 7.39
N ILE A 153 -6.51 -5.16 7.79
CA ILE A 153 -5.43 -5.88 7.09
C ILE A 153 -5.76 -7.38 7.08
N ALA A 154 -6.07 -7.99 8.22
CA ALA A 154 -6.35 -9.43 8.32
C ALA A 154 -7.56 -9.85 7.48
N LEU A 155 -8.63 -9.06 7.48
CA LEU A 155 -9.83 -9.33 6.68
C LEU A 155 -9.61 -9.25 5.17
N ASN A 156 -8.60 -8.53 4.72
CA ASN A 156 -8.25 -8.43 3.31
C ASN A 156 -7.23 -9.51 2.84
N VAL A 157 -6.60 -10.25 3.75
CA VAL A 157 -5.68 -11.34 3.38
C VAL A 157 -6.32 -12.39 2.45
N PRO A 158 -7.56 -12.86 2.67
CA PRO A 158 -8.20 -13.79 1.76
C PRO A 158 -8.33 -13.30 0.32
N ALA A 159 -8.42 -11.98 0.10
CA ALA A 159 -8.50 -11.40 -1.24
C ALA A 159 -7.21 -11.64 -2.06
N ILE A 160 -6.06 -11.83 -1.40
CA ILE A 160 -4.79 -12.19 -2.06
C ILE A 160 -4.93 -13.50 -2.83
N PHE A 161 -5.68 -14.46 -2.27
CA PHE A 161 -5.92 -15.77 -2.89
C PHE A 161 -6.97 -15.72 -4.00
N GLY A 162 -7.81 -14.68 -4.03
CA GLY A 162 -8.78 -14.45 -5.10
C GLY A 162 -8.15 -13.90 -6.39
N GLY A 163 -6.91 -13.42 -6.30
CA GLY A 163 -6.21 -12.81 -7.43
C GLY A 163 -6.72 -11.41 -7.77
N ALA A 164 -6.07 -10.80 -8.74
CA ALA A 164 -6.39 -9.47 -9.26
C ALA A 164 -6.67 -9.58 -10.76
N ILE A 165 -7.79 -10.21 -11.13
CA ILE A 165 -8.17 -10.57 -12.51
C ILE A 165 -7.81 -9.48 -13.52
N ILE A 166 -8.25 -8.27 -13.28
CA ILE A 166 -8.07 -7.17 -14.23
C ILE A 166 -6.58 -6.79 -14.36
N THR A 167 -5.87 -6.67 -13.25
CA THR A 167 -4.44 -6.34 -13.26
C THR A 167 -3.61 -7.48 -13.86
N GLU A 168 -3.94 -8.73 -13.54
CA GLU A 168 -3.29 -9.92 -14.11
C GLU A 168 -3.47 -9.97 -15.63
N GLN A 169 -4.65 -9.61 -16.15
CA GLN A 169 -4.89 -9.53 -17.59
C GLN A 169 -4.13 -8.38 -18.26
N VAL A 170 -4.08 -7.20 -17.65
CA VAL A 170 -3.37 -6.04 -18.19
C VAL A 170 -1.86 -6.33 -18.34
N PHE A 171 -1.25 -6.95 -17.35
CA PHE A 171 0.18 -7.26 -17.33
C PHE A 171 0.52 -8.68 -17.85
N LYS A 172 -0.49 -9.45 -18.28
CA LYS A 172 -0.34 -10.85 -18.74
C LYS A 172 0.31 -11.77 -17.70
N VAL A 173 0.01 -11.53 -16.42
CA VAL A 173 0.42 -12.42 -15.34
C VAL A 173 -0.45 -13.69 -15.38
N ASN A 174 0.14 -14.87 -15.41
CA ASN A 174 -0.58 -16.15 -15.29
C ASN A 174 -1.00 -16.36 -13.84
N GLY A 175 -2.06 -15.68 -13.44
CA GLY A 175 -2.62 -15.73 -12.10
C GLY A 175 -3.80 -16.68 -11.96
N ILE A 176 -4.51 -16.56 -10.83
CA ILE A 176 -5.71 -17.33 -10.50
C ILE A 176 -6.97 -16.58 -10.96
N GLY A 177 -6.83 -15.29 -11.22
CA GLY A 177 -7.90 -14.41 -11.61
C GLY A 177 -8.33 -14.55 -13.06
#